data_9de1221006d1fca2693fa35aead514fe
#
_entry.id   9de1221006d1fca2693fa35aead514fe
#
_cell.length_a   1.000
_cell.length_b   1.000
_cell.length_c   1.000
_cell.angle_alpha   90.00
_cell.angle_beta   90.00
_cell.angle_gamma   90.00
#
_symmetry.space_group_name_H-M   'P 1'
#
loop_
_entity.id
_entity.type
_entity.pdbx_description
1 polymer ?
#
loop_
_entity_poly.entity_id
_entity_poly.type
_entity_poly.pdbx_seq_one_letter_code
_entity_poly.pdbx_strand_id
1 'polypeptide(L)'
;VLPQTKAEMALAEKIFNRHFVKYVIIYLLRGEKEEELQISANEYAEFLWKFKQVAPVQHLLLTLPEFNDIVLASASLSPIVSSLAKFLDTTKFVSSELSSCNGILDGKYLKDLTGVKDRALVEKFGDEFFFHPFCIVSDNISDKSLFVKSSKSFAVLNKKSHKGKWKEVKTSFVINY
;
A
#
# COMPACT_ATOMS: atom_id res chain seq x y z
N VAL A 1 25.14 2.82 10.36
CA VAL A 1 24.26 3.13 11.50
C VAL A 1 22.89 3.45 10.93
N LEU A 2 21.90 2.63 11.23
CA LEU A 2 20.50 2.86 10.82
C LEU A 2 19.92 4.04 11.60
N PRO A 3 19.10 4.89 10.98
CA PRO A 3 18.38 5.92 11.69
C PRO A 3 17.45 5.29 12.73
N GLN A 4 17.74 5.53 14.01
CA GLN A 4 16.99 4.95 15.13
C GLN A 4 15.83 5.82 15.59
N THR A 5 15.71 7.06 15.08
CA THR A 5 14.66 8.00 15.47
C THR A 5 13.84 8.50 14.28
N LYS A 6 12.58 8.88 14.55
CA LYS A 6 11.72 9.54 13.53
C LYS A 6 12.36 10.78 12.91
N ALA A 7 13.17 11.52 13.68
CA ALA A 7 13.84 12.72 13.21
C ALA A 7 14.98 12.41 12.23
N GLU A 8 15.76 11.37 12.52
CA GLU A 8 16.83 10.90 11.62
C GLU A 8 16.28 10.32 10.32
N MET A 9 15.16 9.57 10.39
CA MET A 9 14.47 9.10 9.19
C MET A 9 13.93 10.26 8.35
N ALA A 10 13.31 11.27 8.98
CA ALA A 10 12.81 12.46 8.28
C ALA A 10 13.95 13.29 7.67
N LEU A 11 15.11 13.35 8.30
CA LEU A 11 16.30 14.01 7.77
C LEU A 11 16.88 13.22 6.59
N ALA A 12 16.96 11.90 6.72
CA ALA A 12 17.39 11.02 5.63
C ALA A 12 16.43 11.11 4.41
N GLU A 13 15.12 11.14 4.62
CA GLU A 13 14.13 11.36 3.55
C GLU A 13 14.25 12.75 2.89
N LYS A 14 14.71 13.74 3.62
CA LYS A 14 14.91 15.10 3.10
C LYS A 14 16.21 15.25 2.32
N ILE A 15 17.26 14.50 2.68
CA ILE A 15 18.58 14.50 2.04
C ILE A 15 18.60 13.52 0.86
N PHE A 16 17.96 12.36 1.02
CA PHE A 16 17.89 11.33 0.00
C PHE A 16 16.45 11.26 -0.54
N ASN A 17 16.32 11.11 -1.85
CA ASN A 17 15.04 10.84 -2.49
C ASN A 17 14.37 9.62 -1.80
N ARG A 18 13.08 9.70 -1.51
CA ARG A 18 12.29 8.61 -0.86
C ARG A 18 12.53 7.24 -1.50
N HIS A 19 12.72 7.21 -2.81
CA HIS A 19 13.06 5.98 -3.53
C HIS A 19 14.39 5.39 -3.05
N PHE A 20 15.42 6.20 -2.87
CA PHE A 20 16.73 5.74 -2.41
C PHE A 20 16.64 5.11 -1.02
N VAL A 21 15.98 5.78 -0.07
CA VAL A 21 15.79 5.25 1.30
C VAL A 21 15.07 3.89 1.28
N LYS A 22 14.05 3.74 0.44
CA LYS A 22 13.33 2.49 0.26
C LYS A 22 14.27 1.35 -0.17
N TYR A 23 15.12 1.59 -1.18
CA TYR A 23 16.07 0.59 -1.65
C TYR A 23 17.16 0.25 -0.63
N VAL A 24 17.63 1.23 0.14
CA VAL A 24 18.59 0.99 1.23
C VAL A 24 17.96 0.08 2.29
N ILE A 25 16.72 0.33 2.70
CA ILE A 25 16.03 -0.52 3.67
C ILE A 25 15.90 -1.96 3.14
N ILE A 26 15.54 -2.14 1.87
CA ILE A 26 15.43 -3.47 1.27
C ILE A 26 16.78 -4.16 1.21
N TYR A 27 17.84 -3.44 0.86
CA TYR A 27 19.20 -3.98 0.84
C TYR A 27 19.66 -4.49 2.24
N LEU A 28 19.25 -3.80 3.30
CA LEU A 28 19.57 -4.19 4.68
C LEU A 28 18.87 -5.47 5.14
N LEU A 29 17.81 -5.90 4.43
CA LEU A 29 17.16 -7.20 4.67
C LEU A 29 17.94 -8.37 4.03
N ARG A 30 19.06 -8.10 3.36
CA ARG A 30 19.86 -9.15 2.75
C ARG A 30 20.41 -10.12 3.81
N GLY A 31 20.18 -11.40 3.61
CA GLY A 31 20.59 -12.45 4.52
C GLY A 31 19.56 -12.84 5.58
N GLU A 32 18.50 -12.06 5.73
CA GLU A 32 17.38 -12.38 6.61
C GLU A 32 16.53 -13.50 6.01
N LYS A 33 15.86 -14.28 6.86
CA LYS A 33 14.92 -15.31 6.43
C LYS A 33 13.56 -14.72 6.09
N GLU A 34 12.93 -15.20 5.01
CA GLU A 34 11.56 -14.83 4.67
C GLU A 34 10.56 -15.10 5.80
N GLU A 35 10.76 -16.20 6.52
CA GLU A 35 9.92 -16.58 7.66
C GLU A 35 9.99 -15.55 8.79
N GLU A 36 11.19 -15.07 9.14
CA GLU A 36 11.37 -14.04 10.17
C GLU A 36 10.75 -12.70 9.74
N LEU A 37 10.89 -12.35 8.46
CA LEU A 37 10.21 -11.20 7.90
C LEU A 37 8.68 -11.34 7.96
N GLN A 38 8.13 -12.53 7.68
CA GLN A 38 6.70 -12.79 7.78
C GLN A 38 6.18 -12.68 9.23
N ILE A 39 6.94 -13.17 10.22
CA ILE A 39 6.59 -13.03 11.65
C ILE A 39 6.51 -11.55 12.02
N SER A 40 7.54 -10.78 11.71
CA SER A 40 7.58 -9.33 11.96
C SER A 40 6.47 -8.57 11.23
N ALA A 41 6.13 -9.00 10.02
CA ALA A 41 5.04 -8.43 9.23
C ALA A 41 3.66 -8.71 9.86
N ASN A 42 3.45 -9.89 10.44
CA ASN A 42 2.21 -10.21 11.15
C ASN A 42 2.02 -9.30 12.37
N GLU A 43 3.05 -9.13 13.19
CA GLU A 43 3.03 -8.24 14.36
C GLU A 43 2.78 -6.79 13.96
N TYR A 44 3.44 -6.34 12.91
CA TYR A 44 3.25 -4.98 12.39
C TYR A 44 1.85 -4.76 11.82
N ALA A 45 1.31 -5.73 11.09
CA ALA A 45 -0.05 -5.66 10.58
C ALA A 45 -1.09 -5.61 11.71
N GLU A 46 -0.89 -6.39 12.78
CA GLU A 46 -1.73 -6.34 13.97
C GLU A 46 -1.67 -4.97 14.66
N PHE A 47 -0.47 -4.39 14.79
CA PHE A 47 -0.29 -3.03 15.31
C PHE A 47 -1.03 -2.00 14.45
N LEU A 48 -0.90 -2.06 13.12
CA LEU A 48 -1.59 -1.17 12.21
C LEU A 48 -3.11 -1.31 12.35
N TRP A 49 -3.59 -2.55 12.41
CA TRP A 49 -5.01 -2.84 12.56
C TRP A 49 -5.59 -2.33 13.88
N LYS A 50 -4.86 -2.45 14.99
CA LYS A 50 -5.32 -1.99 16.30
C LYS A 50 -5.24 -0.47 16.50
N PHE A 51 -4.17 0.17 15.99
CA PHE A 51 -3.81 1.53 16.40
C PHE A 51 -3.74 2.56 15.28
N LYS A 52 -3.81 2.15 14.02
CA LYS A 52 -3.61 3.04 12.86
C LYS A 52 -4.79 3.04 11.89
N GLN A 53 -5.93 2.59 12.35
CA GLN A 53 -7.15 2.63 11.55
C GLN A 53 -7.60 4.08 11.31
N VAL A 54 -8.12 4.32 10.12
CA VAL A 54 -8.76 5.57 9.74
C VAL A 54 -10.27 5.35 9.87
N ALA A 55 -10.87 5.80 10.97
CA ALA A 55 -12.27 5.55 11.31
C ALA A 55 -13.26 5.85 10.16
N PRO A 56 -13.14 6.99 9.42
CA PRO A 56 -14.00 7.21 8.26
C PRO A 56 -13.87 6.17 7.14
N VAL A 57 -12.67 5.61 6.94
CA VAL A 57 -12.44 4.55 5.93
C VAL A 57 -13.08 3.25 6.38
N GLN A 58 -12.98 2.91 7.66
CA GLN A 58 -13.66 1.74 8.22
C GLN A 58 -15.19 1.86 8.10
N HIS A 59 -15.73 3.02 8.46
CA HIS A 59 -17.16 3.27 8.29
C HIS A 59 -17.60 3.10 6.83
N LEU A 60 -16.78 3.60 5.89
CA LEU A 60 -17.02 3.43 4.46
C LEU A 60 -17.06 1.96 4.04
N LEU A 61 -16.10 1.14 4.51
CA LEU A 61 -16.07 -0.30 4.22
C LEU A 61 -17.32 -1.03 4.71
N LEU A 62 -17.89 -0.60 5.84
CA LEU A 62 -19.10 -1.17 6.40
C LEU A 62 -20.40 -0.70 5.70
N THR A 63 -20.38 0.47 5.07
CA THR A 63 -21.55 1.11 4.47
C THR A 63 -21.65 0.97 2.95
N LEU A 64 -20.66 0.33 2.32
CA LEU A 64 -20.68 0.04 0.88
C LEU A 64 -20.93 -1.45 0.60
N PRO A 65 -22.11 -1.98 0.94
CA PRO A 65 -22.45 -3.40 0.75
C PRO A 65 -22.52 -3.79 -0.74
N GLU A 66 -22.59 -2.81 -1.64
CA GLU A 66 -22.61 -3.01 -3.09
C GLU A 66 -21.27 -3.60 -3.62
N PHE A 67 -20.20 -3.48 -2.83
CA PHE A 67 -18.86 -3.96 -3.19
C PHE A 67 -18.51 -5.16 -2.31
N ASN A 68 -18.87 -6.35 -2.78
CA ASN A 68 -18.66 -7.60 -2.03
C ASN A 68 -17.19 -8.04 -2.00
N ASP A 69 -16.36 -7.51 -2.89
CA ASP A 69 -14.98 -7.92 -3.05
C ASP A 69 -14.00 -6.79 -2.66
N ILE A 70 -13.19 -7.04 -1.64
CA ILE A 70 -12.11 -6.13 -1.25
C ILE A 70 -10.82 -6.59 -1.93
N VAL A 71 -10.18 -5.67 -2.65
CA VAL A 71 -8.85 -5.88 -3.25
C VAL A 71 -7.86 -4.89 -2.65
N LEU A 72 -6.79 -5.37 -2.05
CA LEU A 72 -5.70 -4.53 -1.56
C LEU A 72 -4.66 -4.31 -2.66
N ALA A 73 -4.37 -3.06 -2.99
CA ALA A 73 -3.30 -2.69 -3.93
C ALA A 73 -2.29 -1.76 -3.25
N SER A 74 -1.13 -2.28 -2.91
CA SER A 74 -0.13 -1.56 -2.13
C SER A 74 1.29 -1.71 -2.69
N ALA A 75 2.10 -0.64 -2.63
CA ALA A 75 3.53 -0.74 -2.87
C ALA A 75 4.33 -1.15 -1.61
N SER A 76 3.65 -1.51 -0.52
CA SER A 76 4.25 -2.14 0.64
C SER A 76 4.64 -3.59 0.35
N LEU A 77 5.47 -4.18 1.19
CA LEU A 77 5.96 -5.55 1.03
C LEU A 77 4.84 -6.57 1.17
N SER A 78 4.92 -7.63 0.37
CA SER A 78 3.94 -8.73 0.33
C SER A 78 3.63 -9.33 1.71
N PRO A 79 4.59 -9.60 2.60
CA PRO A 79 4.29 -10.11 3.93
C PRO A 79 3.36 -9.21 4.75
N ILE A 80 3.53 -7.88 4.65
CA ILE A 80 2.68 -6.91 5.38
C ILE A 80 1.28 -6.87 4.77
N VAL A 81 1.18 -6.79 3.43
CA VAL A 81 -0.11 -6.69 2.74
C VAL A 81 -0.93 -7.96 2.89
N SER A 82 -0.30 -9.14 2.79
CA SER A 82 -0.95 -10.42 3.02
C SER A 82 -1.47 -10.57 4.45
N SER A 83 -0.72 -10.08 5.44
CA SER A 83 -1.16 -10.08 6.84
C SER A 83 -2.32 -9.13 7.10
N LEU A 84 -2.32 -7.93 6.47
CA LEU A 84 -3.46 -7.00 6.53
C LEU A 84 -4.70 -7.55 5.81
N ALA A 85 -4.52 -8.29 4.72
CA ALA A 85 -5.61 -8.89 3.97
C ALA A 85 -6.44 -9.86 4.82
N LYS A 86 -5.81 -10.57 5.76
CA LYS A 86 -6.49 -11.47 6.70
C LYS A 86 -7.50 -10.73 7.60
N PHE A 87 -7.18 -9.50 8.04
CA PHE A 87 -8.09 -8.68 8.84
C PHE A 87 -9.29 -8.15 8.05
N LEU A 88 -9.17 -8.11 6.72
CA LEU A 88 -10.25 -7.71 5.81
C LEU A 88 -10.99 -8.90 5.20
N ASP A 89 -10.70 -10.12 5.66
CA ASP A 89 -11.25 -11.36 5.14
C ASP A 89 -11.16 -11.48 3.61
N THR A 90 -9.98 -11.11 3.06
CA THR A 90 -9.74 -11.18 1.62
C THR A 90 -8.41 -11.88 1.30
N THR A 91 -8.40 -12.59 0.18
CA THR A 91 -7.18 -13.15 -0.43
C THR A 91 -6.74 -12.35 -1.66
N LYS A 92 -7.53 -11.34 -2.05
CA LYS A 92 -7.30 -10.55 -3.26
C LYS A 92 -6.41 -9.35 -2.95
N PHE A 93 -5.12 -9.43 -3.29
CA PHE A 93 -4.21 -8.30 -3.14
C PHE A 93 -3.10 -8.29 -4.19
N VAL A 94 -2.51 -7.14 -4.44
CA VAL A 94 -1.25 -6.94 -5.16
C VAL A 94 -0.31 -6.11 -4.29
N SER A 95 0.96 -6.50 -4.26
CA SER A 95 1.96 -5.91 -3.37
C SER A 95 3.37 -5.99 -3.97
N SER A 96 4.30 -5.22 -3.44
CA SER A 96 5.71 -5.37 -3.81
C SER A 96 6.29 -6.66 -3.23
N GLU A 97 7.11 -7.34 -4.02
CA GLU A 97 7.71 -8.63 -3.68
C GLU A 97 9.22 -8.50 -3.57
N LEU A 98 9.81 -9.18 -2.60
CA LEU A 98 11.25 -9.29 -2.46
C LEU A 98 11.76 -10.52 -3.16
N SER A 99 12.98 -10.43 -3.68
CA SER A 99 13.70 -11.57 -4.21
C SER A 99 14.38 -12.35 -3.10
N SER A 100 14.31 -13.67 -3.20
CA SER A 100 14.93 -14.60 -2.26
C SER A 100 15.47 -15.82 -2.97
N CYS A 101 16.40 -16.50 -2.31
CA CYS A 101 16.93 -17.79 -2.73
C CYS A 101 16.93 -18.73 -1.52
N ASN A 102 16.26 -19.89 -1.66
CA ASN A 102 16.13 -20.87 -0.59
C ASN A 102 15.59 -20.29 0.75
N GLY A 103 14.64 -19.35 0.65
CA GLY A 103 14.03 -18.69 1.82
C GLY A 103 14.90 -17.62 2.48
N ILE A 104 16.02 -17.24 1.86
CA ILE A 104 16.90 -16.16 2.32
C ILE A 104 16.78 -14.97 1.36
N LEU A 105 16.50 -13.80 1.90
CA LEU A 105 16.36 -12.56 1.14
C LEU A 105 17.71 -12.13 0.56
N ASP A 106 17.71 -11.69 -0.70
CA ASP A 106 18.91 -11.19 -1.38
C ASP A 106 19.07 -9.66 -1.34
N GLY A 107 18.14 -8.97 -0.67
CA GLY A 107 18.17 -7.51 -0.49
C GLY A 107 17.74 -6.73 -1.73
N LYS A 108 16.88 -7.31 -2.56
CA LYS A 108 16.36 -6.70 -3.79
C LYS A 108 14.86 -6.89 -3.92
N TYR A 109 14.23 -6.02 -4.71
CA TYR A 109 12.88 -6.26 -5.20
C TYR A 109 12.90 -7.29 -6.32
N LEU A 110 12.02 -8.28 -6.24
CA LEU A 110 11.57 -9.08 -7.37
C LEU A 110 10.57 -8.24 -8.19
N LYS A 111 9.66 -7.52 -7.49
CA LYS A 111 8.64 -6.68 -8.11
C LYS A 111 8.36 -5.45 -7.22
N ASP A 112 8.53 -4.25 -7.74
CA ASP A 112 8.16 -3.00 -7.06
C ASP A 112 6.89 -2.40 -7.67
N LEU A 113 5.84 -2.26 -6.88
CA LEU A 113 4.55 -1.71 -7.32
C LEU A 113 4.43 -0.19 -7.24
N THR A 114 5.52 0.50 -6.97
CA THR A 114 5.50 1.98 -6.91
C THR A 114 5.09 2.58 -8.24
N GLY A 115 3.91 3.20 -8.30
CA GLY A 115 3.39 3.86 -9.51
C GLY A 115 2.87 2.93 -10.62
N VAL A 116 2.80 1.61 -10.39
CA VAL A 116 2.36 0.61 -11.39
C VAL A 116 1.29 -0.36 -10.86
N LYS A 117 0.54 0.04 -9.84
CA LYS A 117 -0.49 -0.80 -9.23
C LYS A 117 -1.58 -1.25 -10.20
N ASP A 118 -1.97 -0.37 -11.12
CA ASP A 118 -2.97 -0.70 -12.15
C ASP A 118 -2.52 -1.82 -13.07
N ARG A 119 -1.25 -1.83 -13.49
CA ARG A 119 -0.68 -2.92 -14.27
C ARG A 119 -0.62 -4.22 -13.47
N ALA A 120 -0.22 -4.13 -12.20
CA ALA A 120 -0.15 -5.30 -11.34
C ALA A 120 -1.54 -5.93 -11.08
N LEU A 121 -2.61 -5.13 -11.03
CA LEU A 121 -3.98 -5.62 -10.94
C LEU A 121 -4.38 -6.39 -12.21
N VAL A 122 -4.10 -5.84 -13.40
CA VAL A 122 -4.36 -6.53 -14.67
C VAL A 122 -3.55 -7.83 -14.76
N GLU A 123 -2.27 -7.79 -14.43
CA GLU A 123 -1.40 -8.97 -14.48
C GLU A 123 -1.89 -10.11 -13.58
N LYS A 124 -2.45 -9.77 -12.40
CA LYS A 124 -2.91 -10.77 -11.43
C LYS A 124 -4.34 -11.24 -11.66
N PHE A 125 -5.23 -10.34 -12.10
CA PHE A 125 -6.67 -10.60 -12.15
C PHE A 125 -7.25 -10.60 -13.57
N GLY A 126 -6.43 -10.37 -14.59
CA GLY A 126 -6.84 -10.30 -15.99
C GLY A 126 -7.26 -8.90 -16.44
N ASP A 127 -7.35 -8.70 -17.75
CA ASP A 127 -7.75 -7.44 -18.38
C ASP A 127 -9.19 -7.05 -18.02
N GLU A 128 -10.05 -8.02 -17.77
CA GLU A 128 -11.45 -7.86 -17.39
C GLU A 128 -11.63 -7.23 -16.00
N PHE A 129 -10.58 -7.16 -15.19
CA PHE A 129 -10.66 -6.55 -13.84
C PHE A 129 -11.29 -5.15 -13.86
N PHE A 130 -10.97 -4.34 -14.87
CA PHE A 130 -11.48 -2.99 -15.02
C PHE A 130 -12.78 -2.87 -15.83
N PHE A 131 -13.36 -3.98 -16.31
CA PHE A 131 -14.65 -3.97 -17.00
C PHE A 131 -15.83 -3.90 -16.02
N HIS A 132 -15.60 -4.28 -14.77
CA HIS A 132 -16.59 -4.16 -13.71
C HIS A 132 -16.43 -2.84 -12.96
N PRO A 133 -17.54 -2.20 -12.55
CA PRO A 133 -17.48 -0.99 -11.74
C PRO A 133 -16.82 -1.29 -10.39
N PHE A 134 -15.89 -0.45 -9.97
CA PHE A 134 -15.21 -0.56 -8.69
C PHE A 134 -15.10 0.78 -7.98
N CYS A 135 -14.92 0.72 -6.67
CA CYS A 135 -14.66 1.86 -5.82
C CYS A 135 -13.19 1.88 -5.42
N ILE A 136 -12.56 3.05 -5.45
CA ILE A 136 -11.20 3.22 -4.92
C ILE A 136 -11.20 4.09 -3.68
N VAL A 137 -10.40 3.69 -2.67
CA VAL A 137 -10.07 4.46 -1.48
C VAL A 137 -8.55 4.54 -1.39
N SER A 138 -7.97 5.74 -1.48
CA SER A 138 -6.52 5.91 -1.38
C SER A 138 -6.14 7.29 -0.84
N ASP A 139 -5.01 7.35 -0.14
CA ASP A 139 -4.33 8.58 0.29
C ASP A 139 -3.16 8.95 -0.64
N ASN A 140 -2.88 8.12 -1.64
CA ASN A 140 -1.70 8.24 -2.48
C ASN A 140 -2.04 8.78 -3.87
N ILE A 141 -1.51 9.95 -4.21
CA ILE A 141 -1.68 10.59 -5.52
C ILE A 141 -1.10 9.75 -6.69
N SER A 142 -0.16 8.84 -6.42
CA SER A 142 0.37 7.94 -7.46
C SER A 142 -0.67 6.95 -8.00
N ASP A 143 -1.82 6.81 -7.31
CA ASP A 143 -2.93 5.95 -7.73
C ASP A 143 -3.91 6.65 -8.69
N LYS A 144 -3.53 7.82 -9.24
CA LYS A 144 -4.35 8.63 -10.16
C LYS A 144 -4.96 7.81 -11.30
N SER A 145 -4.20 6.87 -11.87
CA SER A 145 -4.70 5.99 -12.94
C SER A 145 -5.90 5.14 -12.51
N LEU A 146 -5.90 4.68 -11.25
CA LEU A 146 -7.00 3.91 -10.69
C LEU A 146 -8.23 4.80 -10.40
N PHE A 147 -8.00 6.06 -9.97
CA PHE A 147 -9.09 7.02 -9.77
C PHE A 147 -9.85 7.31 -11.06
N VAL A 148 -9.13 7.45 -12.18
CA VAL A 148 -9.73 7.69 -13.50
C VAL A 148 -10.61 6.52 -13.95
N LYS A 149 -10.20 5.28 -13.64
CA LYS A 149 -10.90 4.05 -14.03
C LYS A 149 -12.05 3.68 -13.09
N SER A 150 -12.11 4.26 -11.89
CA SER A 150 -13.10 3.89 -10.88
C SER A 150 -14.46 4.53 -11.13
N SER A 151 -15.53 3.85 -10.72
CA SER A 151 -16.90 4.38 -10.73
C SER A 151 -17.15 5.33 -9.55
N LYS A 152 -16.59 5.02 -8.39
CA LYS A 152 -16.59 5.89 -7.18
C LYS A 152 -15.17 6.01 -6.64
N SER A 153 -14.77 7.18 -6.18
CA SER A 153 -13.41 7.42 -5.70
C SER A 153 -13.39 8.29 -4.44
N PHE A 154 -12.62 7.83 -3.46
CA PHE A 154 -12.46 8.46 -2.16
C PHE A 154 -10.99 8.79 -1.92
N ALA A 155 -10.65 10.08 -1.96
CA ALA A 155 -9.33 10.56 -1.59
C ALA A 155 -9.24 10.75 -0.07
N VAL A 156 -8.30 10.08 0.58
CA VAL A 156 -8.08 10.16 2.02
C VAL A 156 -7.00 11.19 2.32
N LEU A 157 -7.32 12.22 3.07
CA LEU A 157 -6.42 13.32 3.39
C LEU A 157 -6.13 13.39 4.88
N ASN A 158 -4.88 13.20 5.26
CA ASN A 158 -4.41 13.33 6.64
C ASN A 158 -3.94 14.75 7.00
N LYS A 159 -3.86 15.66 6.02
CA LYS A 159 -3.48 17.08 6.21
C LYS A 159 -4.16 17.97 5.20
N LYS A 160 -4.61 19.15 5.64
CA LYS A 160 -5.21 20.18 4.76
C LYS A 160 -4.30 20.61 3.61
N SER A 161 -2.97 20.58 3.80
CA SER A 161 -1.97 20.91 2.75
C SER A 161 -1.96 19.94 1.57
N HIS A 162 -2.51 18.74 1.72
CA HIS A 162 -2.59 17.76 0.64
C HIS A 162 -3.72 18.03 -0.36
N LYS A 163 -4.72 18.86 -0.01
CA LYS A 163 -5.84 19.20 -0.93
C LYS A 163 -5.39 19.71 -2.28
N GLY A 164 -4.28 20.47 -2.32
CA GLY A 164 -3.74 21.01 -3.58
C GLY A 164 -3.31 19.95 -4.58
N LYS A 165 -2.77 18.83 -4.10
CA LYS A 165 -2.30 17.72 -4.96
C LYS A 165 -3.43 16.96 -5.63
N TRP A 166 -4.62 16.95 -5.01
CA TRP A 166 -5.80 16.24 -5.51
C TRP A 166 -6.70 17.08 -6.42
N LYS A 167 -6.43 18.38 -6.60
CA LYS A 167 -7.23 19.27 -7.47
C LYS A 167 -7.34 18.78 -8.92
N GLU A 168 -6.29 18.13 -9.40
CA GLU A 168 -6.23 17.62 -10.78
C GLU A 168 -6.78 16.19 -10.93
N VAL A 169 -7.16 15.56 -9.81
CA VAL A 169 -7.71 14.20 -9.80
C VAL A 169 -9.20 14.30 -9.59
N LYS A 170 -9.99 13.79 -10.54
CA LYS A 170 -11.44 13.69 -10.37
C LYS A 170 -11.73 12.71 -9.23
N THR A 171 -12.13 13.25 -8.09
CA THR A 171 -12.53 12.46 -6.92
C THR A 171 -14.03 12.63 -6.70
N SER A 172 -14.71 11.54 -6.35
CA SER A 172 -16.13 11.59 -5.97
C SER A 172 -16.30 12.21 -4.58
N PHE A 173 -15.40 11.85 -3.66
CA PHE A 173 -15.46 12.30 -2.26
C PHE A 173 -14.06 12.52 -1.70
N VAL A 174 -13.97 13.36 -0.65
CA VAL A 174 -12.75 13.63 0.11
C VAL A 174 -12.99 13.27 1.57
N ILE A 175 -12.19 12.39 2.10
CA ILE A 175 -12.19 11.98 3.51
C ILE A 175 -11.05 12.74 4.21
N ASN A 176 -11.39 13.54 5.23
CA ASN A 176 -10.41 14.21 6.09
C ASN A 176 -10.39 13.53 7.46
N TYR A 177 -9.21 13.32 8.03
CA TYR A 177 -9.03 12.73 9.37
C TYR A 177 -7.81 13.29 10.10
#